data_6196997efb3f5d02f93d1b07938950e4
#
_entry.id   6196997efb3f5d02f93d1b07938950e4
#
_cell.length_a   1.000
_cell.length_b   1.000
_cell.length_c   1.000
_cell.angle_alpha   90.00
_cell.angle_beta   90.00
_cell.angle_gamma   90.00
#
_symmetry.space_group_name_H-M   'P 1'
#
loop_
_entity.id
_entity.type
_entity.pdbx_description
1 polymer ?
#
loop_
_entity_poly.entity_id
_entity_poly.type
_entity_poly.pdbx_seq_one_letter_code
_entity_poly.pdbx_strand_id
1 'polypeptide(L)'
;MSDNPESNEERPCLHCLIGDLIDEFYAQYGSLSGETDTIDVDEIITALAKTVAEMTFGADAVERQRVLEDLTREISEFEAEYARAPGSDLRH
;
A
#
# COMPACT_ATOMS: atom_id res chain seq x y z
N MET A 1 9.79 9.27 -25.13
CA MET A 1 9.61 8.93 -24.80
C MET A 1 9.94 8.08 -24.03
N SER A 2 10.00 7.89 -23.39
CA SER A 2 10.44 7.17 -22.59
C SER A 2 9.80 5.98 -22.45
N ASP A 3 9.05 5.56 -23.15
CA ASP A 3 8.49 4.36 -23.00
C ASP A 3 9.18 3.28 -23.53
N ASN A 4 10.43 3.29 -23.70
CA ASN A 4 11.16 2.17 -24.24
C ASN A 4 11.16 1.10 -23.26
N PRO A 5 11.45 -0.11 -23.66
CA PRO A 5 11.41 -1.27 -22.77
C PRO A 5 12.39 -1.19 -21.66
N GLU A 6 13.48 -0.50 -21.87
CA GLU A 6 14.40 -0.45 -20.79
C GLU A 6 13.84 0.26 -19.64
N SER A 7 12.91 1.18 -19.86
CA SER A 7 12.32 1.84 -18.74
C SER A 7 11.62 0.91 -17.84
N ASN A 8 11.06 -0.16 -18.37
CA ASN A 8 10.37 -1.09 -17.52
C ASN A 8 11.30 -1.79 -16.60
N GLU A 9 12.48 -2.08 -17.04
CA GLU A 9 13.41 -2.76 -16.17
C GLU A 9 13.88 -1.86 -15.09
N GLU A 10 13.91 -0.58 -15.36
CA GLU A 10 14.38 0.34 -14.38
C GLU A 10 13.24 0.92 -13.56
N ARG A 11 12.05 0.53 -13.85
CA ARG A 11 10.95 1.07 -13.08
C ARG A 11 11.06 0.63 -11.65
N PRO A 12 10.86 1.53 -10.73
CA PRO A 12 10.85 1.13 -9.34
C PRO A 12 9.58 0.34 -9.03
N CYS A 13 9.62 -0.39 -7.95
CA CYS A 13 8.49 -1.15 -7.50
C CYS A 13 7.51 -0.18 -6.85
N LEU A 14 6.28 -0.16 -7.32
CA LEU A 14 5.32 0.80 -6.79
C LEU A 14 5.08 0.59 -5.30
N HIS A 15 4.89 -0.64 -4.88
CA HIS A 15 4.64 -0.87 -3.47
C HIS A 15 5.89 -0.55 -2.64
N CYS A 16 7.08 -0.70 -3.21
CA CYS A 16 8.30 -0.31 -2.51
C CYS A 16 8.36 1.20 -2.32
N LEU A 17 7.95 1.94 -3.33
CA LEU A 17 7.92 3.39 -3.21
C LEU A 17 6.89 3.83 -2.18
N ILE A 18 5.76 3.15 -2.12
CA ILE A 18 4.77 3.47 -1.12
C ILE A 18 5.35 3.23 0.27
N GLY A 19 6.06 2.13 0.45
CA GLY A 19 6.69 1.85 1.73
C GLY A 19 7.72 2.89 2.11
N ASP A 20 8.53 3.30 1.13
CA ASP A 20 9.53 4.32 1.40
C ASP A 20 8.87 5.64 1.78
N LEU A 21 7.79 5.98 1.12
CA LEU A 21 7.10 7.22 1.42
C LEU A 21 6.52 7.17 2.82
N ILE A 22 5.96 6.04 3.20
CA ILE A 22 5.43 5.89 4.54
C ILE A 22 6.53 6.03 5.57
N ASP A 23 7.67 5.38 5.33
CA ASP A 23 8.79 5.48 6.25
C ASP A 23 9.27 6.90 6.40
N GLU A 24 9.39 7.60 5.29
CA GLU A 24 9.84 8.96 5.33
C GLU A 24 8.85 9.85 6.03
N PHE A 25 7.58 9.63 5.81
CA PHE A 25 6.54 10.43 6.44
C PHE A 25 6.64 10.31 7.95
N TYR A 26 6.78 9.08 8.46
CA TYR A 26 6.83 8.91 9.90
C TYR A 26 8.16 9.30 10.50
N ALA A 27 9.23 9.25 9.71
CA ALA A 27 10.50 9.75 10.19
C ALA A 27 10.46 11.27 10.36
N GLN A 28 9.67 11.92 9.51
CA GLN A 28 9.65 13.36 9.55
C GLN A 28 8.56 13.90 10.48
N TYR A 29 7.42 13.27 10.51
CA TYR A 29 6.29 13.81 11.26
C TYR A 29 5.89 13.01 12.49
N GLY A 30 6.35 11.78 12.60
CA GLY A 30 5.98 10.94 13.73
C GLY A 30 4.55 10.46 13.64
N SER A 31 4.14 9.64 14.57
CA SER A 31 2.80 9.12 14.55
C SER A 31 1.87 10.13 15.19
N LEU A 32 0.59 9.95 14.98
CA LEU A 32 -0.40 10.85 15.57
C LEU A 32 -0.42 10.76 17.08
N SER A 33 -0.04 9.62 17.61
CA SER A 33 -0.03 9.47 19.04
C SER A 33 1.17 10.16 19.68
N GLY A 34 2.08 10.63 18.88
CA GLY A 34 3.27 11.28 19.41
C GLY A 34 4.43 10.38 19.68
N GLU A 35 4.28 9.10 19.47
CA GLU A 35 5.38 8.19 19.69
C GLU A 35 6.29 8.19 18.49
N THR A 36 7.56 8.26 18.73
CA THR A 36 8.51 8.17 17.65
C THR A 36 8.75 6.71 17.34
N ASP A 37 9.15 6.42 16.19
CA ASP A 37 9.47 5.05 15.75
C ASP A 37 8.23 4.20 15.65
N THR A 38 7.04 4.76 15.70
CA THR A 38 5.83 3.98 15.62
C THR A 38 5.03 4.43 14.43
N ILE A 39 4.68 3.50 13.59
CA ILE A 39 3.86 3.78 12.43
C ILE A 39 2.41 3.66 12.85
N ASP A 40 1.62 4.61 12.44
CA ASP A 40 0.21 4.61 12.78
C ASP A 40 -0.54 3.88 11.67
N VAL A 41 -0.84 2.63 11.91
CA VAL A 41 -1.47 1.80 10.90
C VAL A 41 -2.85 2.33 10.53
N ASP A 42 -3.58 2.84 11.50
CA ASP A 42 -4.91 3.37 11.21
C ASP A 42 -4.83 4.57 10.28
N GLU A 43 -3.82 5.39 10.47
CA GLU A 43 -3.65 6.53 9.58
C GLU A 43 -3.33 6.07 8.16
N ILE A 44 -2.51 5.04 8.05
CA ILE A 44 -2.17 4.51 6.73
C ILE A 44 -3.40 3.93 6.06
N ILE A 45 -4.21 3.19 6.82
CA ILE A 45 -5.42 2.60 6.25
C ILE A 45 -6.35 3.71 5.78
N THR A 46 -6.50 4.76 6.56
CA THR A 46 -7.36 5.86 6.16
C THR A 46 -6.84 6.54 4.90
N ALA A 47 -5.54 6.74 4.82
CA ALA A 47 -4.96 7.39 3.65
C ALA A 47 -5.14 6.53 2.41
N LEU A 48 -4.93 5.24 2.52
CA LEU A 48 -5.11 4.35 1.40
C LEU A 48 -6.57 4.28 0.97
N ALA A 49 -7.48 4.29 1.94
CA ALA A 49 -8.89 4.25 1.63
C ALA A 49 -9.30 5.51 0.86
N LYS A 50 -8.80 6.66 1.30
CA LYS A 50 -9.11 7.89 0.59
C LYS A 50 -8.54 7.86 -0.83
N THR A 51 -7.35 7.32 -0.99
CA THR A 51 -6.75 7.24 -2.30
C THR A 51 -7.55 6.34 -3.22
N VAL A 52 -7.98 5.19 -2.72
CA VAL A 52 -8.76 4.28 -3.53
C VAL A 52 -10.11 4.92 -3.88
N ALA A 53 -10.72 5.60 -2.92
CA ALA A 53 -11.99 6.25 -3.16
C ALA A 53 -11.86 7.32 -4.25
N GLU A 54 -10.77 8.06 -4.20
CA GLU A 54 -10.55 9.10 -5.22
C GLU A 54 -10.31 8.49 -6.58
N MET A 55 -9.59 7.39 -6.63
CA MET A 55 -9.30 6.78 -7.90
C MET A 55 -10.52 6.13 -8.53
N THR A 56 -11.49 5.73 -7.70
CA THR A 56 -12.71 5.13 -8.24
C THR A 56 -13.86 6.11 -8.28
N PHE A 57 -13.61 7.38 -8.00
CA PHE A 57 -14.65 8.37 -8.01
C PHE A 57 -15.22 8.46 -9.43
N GLY A 58 -16.51 8.40 -9.57
CA GLY A 58 -17.13 8.41 -10.88
C GLY A 58 -17.42 7.06 -11.45
N ALA A 59 -16.84 6.01 -10.89
CA ALA A 59 -17.17 4.68 -11.35
C ALA A 59 -18.54 4.29 -10.79
N ASP A 60 -19.24 3.39 -11.46
CA ASP A 60 -20.54 2.99 -10.98
C ASP A 60 -20.36 2.05 -9.77
N ALA A 61 -21.47 1.71 -9.15
CA ALA A 61 -21.43 0.94 -7.92
C ALA A 61 -20.86 -0.45 -8.13
N VAL A 62 -21.14 -1.04 -9.28
CA VAL A 62 -20.64 -2.38 -9.55
C VAL A 62 -19.12 -2.37 -9.68
N GLU A 63 -18.61 -1.36 -10.35
CA GLU A 63 -17.17 -1.27 -10.53
C GLU A 63 -16.47 -1.04 -9.20
N ARG A 64 -17.03 -0.15 -8.38
CA ARG A 64 -16.41 0.10 -7.08
C ARG A 64 -16.43 -1.13 -6.20
N GLN A 65 -17.53 -1.88 -6.26
CA GLN A 65 -17.61 -3.10 -5.48
C GLN A 65 -16.58 -4.11 -5.94
N ARG A 66 -16.36 -4.22 -7.24
CA ARG A 66 -15.36 -5.13 -7.75
C ARG A 66 -13.95 -4.75 -7.28
N VAL A 67 -13.66 -3.46 -7.25
CA VAL A 67 -12.35 -3.01 -6.79
C VAL A 67 -12.15 -3.40 -5.34
N LEU A 68 -13.17 -3.22 -4.50
CA LEU A 68 -13.06 -3.57 -3.11
C LEU A 68 -12.89 -5.07 -2.91
N GLU A 69 -13.62 -5.85 -3.69
CA GLU A 69 -13.48 -7.30 -3.58
C GLU A 69 -12.12 -7.76 -4.02
N ASP A 70 -11.59 -7.17 -5.08
CA ASP A 70 -10.26 -7.53 -5.55
C ASP A 70 -9.21 -7.16 -4.52
N LEU A 71 -9.32 -6.00 -3.92
CA LEU A 71 -8.37 -5.57 -2.93
C LEU A 71 -8.38 -6.50 -1.73
N THR A 72 -9.58 -6.85 -1.25
CA THR A 72 -9.70 -7.73 -0.11
C THR A 72 -9.08 -9.10 -0.41
N ARG A 73 -9.35 -9.61 -1.61
CA ARG A 73 -8.81 -10.90 -1.97
C ARG A 73 -7.29 -10.88 -2.05
N GLU A 74 -6.73 -9.83 -2.63
CA GLU A 74 -5.29 -9.75 -2.74
C GLU A 74 -4.62 -9.63 -1.38
N ILE A 75 -5.24 -8.87 -0.48
CA ILE A 75 -4.68 -8.76 0.85
C ILE A 75 -4.64 -10.14 1.50
N SER A 76 -5.71 -10.90 1.39
CA SER A 76 -5.74 -12.23 1.98
C SER A 76 -4.71 -13.15 1.37
N GLU A 77 -4.52 -13.05 0.06
CA GLU A 77 -3.55 -13.91 -0.60
C GLU A 77 -2.14 -13.59 -0.17
N PHE A 78 -1.81 -12.31 -0.05
CA PHE A 78 -0.47 -11.95 0.37
C PHE A 78 -0.23 -12.29 1.84
N GLU A 79 -1.25 -12.15 2.67
CA GLU A 79 -1.10 -12.54 4.06
C GLU A 79 -0.81 -14.02 4.18
N ALA A 80 -1.50 -14.83 3.37
CA ALA A 80 -1.24 -16.27 3.39
C ALA A 80 0.16 -16.58 2.89
N GLU A 81 0.62 -15.84 1.90
CA GLU A 81 1.93 -16.05 1.38
C GLU A 81 3.00 -15.71 2.40
N TYR A 82 2.83 -14.59 3.09
CA TYR A 82 3.80 -14.19 4.11
C TYR A 82 3.80 -15.19 5.26
N ALA A 83 2.64 -15.72 5.61
CA ALA A 83 2.56 -16.67 6.71
C ALA A 83 3.28 -17.97 6.39
N ARG A 84 3.34 -18.34 5.08
CA ARG A 84 4.01 -19.57 4.70
C ARG A 84 5.49 -19.38 4.49
N ALA A 85 5.94 -18.17 4.35
CA ALA A 85 7.35 -17.94 4.02
C ALA A 85 8.22 -18.30 5.19
N PRO A 86 9.27 -19.08 4.97
CA PRO A 86 10.12 -19.47 6.08
C PRO A 86 10.87 -18.26 6.61
N GLY A 87 11.01 -18.19 7.88
CA GLY A 87 11.75 -17.10 8.46
C GLY A 87 11.12 -15.76 8.30
N SER A 88 9.85 -15.73 8.04
CA SER A 88 9.21 -14.49 7.82
C SER A 88 9.04 -13.76 9.11
N ASP A 89 9.60 -12.61 9.21
CA ASP A 89 9.43 -11.81 10.32
C ASP A 89 8.80 -10.56 9.96
N LEU A 90 7.95 -10.60 9.03
CA LEU A 90 7.46 -9.42 8.48
C LEU A 90 6.60 -8.65 9.37
N ARG A 91 6.06 -9.26 10.35
CA ARG A 91 5.22 -8.64 11.09
C ARG A 91 5.87 -7.67 11.85
N HIS A 92 6.67 -7.71 12.38
CA HIS A 92 7.24 -6.75 13.15
C HIS A 92 6.87 -5.39 12.78
#